data_3b3403b27c330df92c61b35969af11aa
#
_entry.id   3b3403b27c330df92c61b35969af11aa
#
_cell.length_a   1.000
_cell.length_b   1.000
_cell.length_c   1.000
_cell.angle_alpha   90.00
_cell.angle_beta   90.00
_cell.angle_gamma   90.00
#
_symmetry.space_group_name_H-M   'P 1'
#
loop_
_entity.id
_entity.type
_entity.pdbx_description
1 polymer ?
#
loop_
_entity_poly.entity_id
_entity_poly.type
_entity_poly.pdbx_seq_one_letter_code
_entity_poly.pdbx_strand_id
1 'polypeptide(L)'
;MRDNWIYRRGDIYMANLNPIKGSEQGGTRPVIVLQNNMGNYYCPTLIVAPMTSRKTKHDLPTHYSMNGIKNLPEDSIVLLEQIKTIDKCRVRYYIGKASVKQMKEIEEALRISFGMKFP
;
A
#
# COMPACT_ATOMS: atom_id res chain seq x y z
N MET A 1 -3.05 11.75 -12.21
CA MET A 1 -3.92 10.71 -12.80
C MET A 1 -5.07 11.38 -13.54
N ARG A 2 -5.69 10.67 -14.47
CA ARG A 2 -6.86 11.18 -15.19
C ARG A 2 -8.05 11.32 -14.25
N ASP A 3 -8.90 12.31 -14.48
CA ASP A 3 -10.07 12.56 -13.63
C ASP A 3 -11.05 11.39 -13.58
N ASN A 4 -11.09 10.57 -14.63
CA ASN A 4 -11.99 9.42 -14.72
C ASN A 4 -11.31 8.09 -14.35
N TRP A 5 -10.13 8.14 -13.75
CA TRP A 5 -9.44 6.93 -13.34
C TRP A 5 -10.16 6.24 -12.19
N ILE A 6 -10.30 4.92 -12.29
CA ILE A 6 -10.94 4.10 -11.26
C ILE A 6 -9.87 3.41 -10.44
N TYR A 7 -9.77 3.79 -9.17
CA TYR A 7 -8.87 3.15 -8.21
C TYR A 7 -9.51 1.85 -7.72
N ARG A 8 -8.73 0.78 -7.61
CA ARG A 8 -9.21 -0.51 -7.15
C ARG A 8 -8.38 -1.02 -5.99
N ARG A 9 -9.01 -1.73 -5.08
CA ARG A 9 -8.32 -2.39 -3.97
C ARG A 9 -7.29 -3.37 -4.54
N GLY A 10 -6.07 -3.31 -4.02
CA GLY A 10 -4.95 -4.11 -4.52
C GLY A 10 -4.11 -3.43 -5.59
N ASP A 11 -4.57 -2.32 -6.13
CA ASP A 11 -3.76 -1.52 -7.07
C ASP A 11 -2.54 -0.96 -6.35
N ILE A 12 -1.45 -0.84 -7.10
CA ILE A 12 -0.19 -0.27 -6.65
C ILE A 12 0.09 0.98 -7.46
N TYR A 13 0.34 2.08 -6.75
CA TYR A 13 0.62 3.38 -7.34
C TYR A 13 1.89 3.96 -6.79
N MET A 14 2.58 4.76 -7.59
CA MET A 14 3.60 5.67 -7.07
C MET A 14 2.88 6.89 -6.48
N ALA A 15 3.22 7.27 -5.24
CA ALA A 15 2.58 8.38 -4.57
C ALA A 15 3.58 9.18 -3.74
N ASN A 16 3.32 10.48 -3.59
CA ASN A 16 4.10 11.35 -2.72
C ASN A 16 3.46 11.35 -1.32
N LEU A 17 4.19 10.83 -0.34
CA LEU A 17 3.72 10.72 1.04
C LEU A 17 4.11 11.89 1.92
N ASN A 18 4.92 12.82 1.40
CA ASN A 18 5.32 14.02 2.16
C ASN A 18 4.17 15.05 2.19
N PRO A 19 4.09 15.90 3.22
CA PRO A 19 4.96 15.92 4.39
C PRO A 19 4.65 14.80 5.38
N ILE A 20 5.69 14.39 6.10
CA ILE A 20 5.56 13.39 7.17
C ILE A 20 5.96 14.02 8.51
N LYS A 21 5.70 13.28 9.59
CA LYS A 21 6.11 13.67 10.93
C LYS A 21 6.83 12.51 11.60
N GLY A 22 8.00 12.78 12.15
CA GLY A 22 8.76 11.77 12.90
C GLY A 22 9.13 10.56 12.07
N SER A 23 8.77 9.40 12.60
CA SER A 23 9.15 8.10 12.00
C SER A 23 8.17 7.59 10.96
N GLU A 24 7.22 8.40 10.51
CA GLU A 24 6.33 8.02 9.42
C GLU A 24 7.11 7.77 8.16
N GLN A 25 6.66 6.76 7.38
CA GLN A 25 7.28 6.48 6.09
C GLN A 25 6.93 7.60 5.11
N GLY A 26 7.94 8.27 4.59
CA GLY A 26 7.76 9.42 3.70
C GLY A 26 8.40 9.23 2.34
N GLY A 27 8.46 10.33 1.59
CA GLY A 27 9.02 10.38 0.24
C GLY A 27 8.04 9.91 -0.82
N THR A 28 8.50 9.91 -2.06
CA THR A 28 7.74 9.36 -3.18
C THR A 28 8.09 7.89 -3.31
N ARG A 29 7.09 7.04 -3.16
CA ARG A 29 7.28 5.59 -3.14
C ARG A 29 6.03 4.86 -3.54
N PRO A 30 6.15 3.56 -3.86
CA PRO A 30 4.96 2.75 -4.13
C PRO A 30 4.08 2.62 -2.90
N VAL A 31 2.78 2.61 -3.14
CA VAL A 31 1.76 2.33 -2.13
C VAL A 31 0.77 1.32 -2.71
N ILE A 32 0.20 0.47 -1.86
CA ILE A 32 -0.85 -0.44 -2.26
C ILE A 32 -2.17 -0.01 -1.64
N VAL A 33 -3.24 -0.02 -2.43
CA VAL A 33 -4.57 0.38 -1.98
C VAL A 33 -5.21 -0.75 -1.20
N LEU A 34 -5.58 -0.46 0.04
CA LEU A 34 -6.25 -1.40 0.94
C LEU A 34 -7.74 -1.09 1.11
N GLN A 35 -8.14 0.14 0.82
CA GLN A 35 -9.51 0.58 0.97
C GLN A 35 -10.46 -0.20 0.06
N ASN A 36 -11.68 -0.44 0.53
CA ASN A 36 -12.70 -1.12 -0.27
C ASN A 36 -13.06 -0.31 -1.52
N ASN A 37 -13.60 -1.01 -2.53
CA ASN A 37 -13.83 -0.37 -3.83
C ASN A 37 -14.96 0.68 -3.82
N MET A 38 -15.92 0.55 -2.92
CA MET A 38 -16.94 1.57 -2.75
C MET A 38 -16.31 2.89 -2.29
N GLY A 39 -15.45 2.82 -1.26
CA GLY A 39 -14.70 3.98 -0.78
C GLY A 39 -13.74 4.52 -1.85
N ASN A 40 -13.09 3.63 -2.59
CA ASN A 40 -12.17 4.04 -3.66
C ASN A 40 -12.88 4.85 -4.74
N TYR A 41 -14.14 4.54 -5.00
CA TYR A 41 -14.94 5.26 -6.00
C TYR A 41 -15.45 6.60 -5.47
N TYR A 42 -16.01 6.61 -4.26
CA TYR A 42 -16.75 7.78 -3.75
C TYR A 42 -15.93 8.74 -2.90
N CYS A 43 -14.83 8.28 -2.27
CA CYS A 43 -14.05 9.14 -1.40
C CYS A 43 -12.94 9.87 -2.17
N PRO A 44 -12.60 11.11 -1.76
CA PRO A 44 -11.44 11.79 -2.35
C PRO A 44 -10.12 11.24 -1.85
N THR A 45 -10.15 10.30 -0.91
CA THR A 45 -8.97 9.74 -0.25
C THR A 45 -8.91 8.24 -0.44
N LEU A 46 -7.69 7.69 -0.24
CA LEU A 46 -7.42 6.24 -0.30
C LEU A 46 -6.72 5.83 0.99
N ILE A 47 -7.11 4.66 1.52
CA ILE A 47 -6.34 4.01 2.60
C ILE A 47 -5.32 3.12 1.93
N VAL A 48 -4.03 3.35 2.24
CA VAL A 48 -2.92 2.67 1.58
C VAL A 48 -1.90 2.18 2.61
N ALA A 49 -1.06 1.23 2.19
CA ALA A 49 0.16 0.86 2.90
C ALA A 49 1.35 1.22 2.02
N PRO A 50 2.37 1.89 2.56
CA PRO A 50 3.57 2.20 1.79
C PRO A 50 4.44 0.97 1.62
N MET A 51 5.26 1.00 0.58
CA MET A 51 6.21 -0.06 0.27
C MET A 51 7.64 0.49 0.29
N THR A 52 8.58 -0.36 0.63
CA THR A 52 10.00 -0.02 0.63
C THR A 52 10.80 -1.16 0.03
N SER A 53 11.94 -0.84 -0.59
CA SER A 53 12.88 -1.83 -1.10
C SER A 53 14.08 -2.04 -0.18
N ARG A 54 14.04 -1.51 1.05
CA ARG A 54 15.18 -1.59 1.97
C ARG A 54 15.36 -3.00 2.51
N LYS A 55 16.47 -3.63 2.15
CA LYS A 55 16.84 -4.99 2.60
C LYS A 55 17.25 -5.06 4.06
N THR A 56 17.52 -3.90 4.69
CA THR A 56 18.01 -3.83 6.06
C THR A 56 16.91 -3.68 7.11
N LYS A 57 15.65 -3.58 6.69
CA LYS A 57 14.56 -3.53 7.64
C LYS A 57 14.35 -4.90 8.28
N HIS A 58 14.16 -4.90 9.60
CA HIS A 58 13.82 -6.12 10.33
C HIS A 58 12.48 -6.66 9.81
N ASP A 59 12.41 -7.97 9.64
CA ASP A 59 11.17 -8.63 9.32
C ASP A 59 10.24 -8.56 10.53
N LEU A 60 9.08 -7.94 10.32
CA LEU A 60 8.02 -7.90 11.31
C LEU A 60 6.85 -8.71 10.78
N PRO A 61 5.98 -9.27 11.67
CA PRO A 61 4.77 -9.95 11.23
C PRO A 61 3.85 -9.05 10.41
N THR A 62 3.99 -7.73 10.54
CA THR A 62 3.24 -6.72 9.79
C THR A 62 3.86 -6.37 8.44
N HIS A 63 5.00 -6.96 8.10
CA HIS A 63 5.64 -6.79 6.79
C HIS A 63 5.25 -7.91 5.85
N TYR A 64 5.02 -7.56 4.60
CA TYR A 64 4.75 -8.54 3.57
C TYR A 64 5.72 -8.33 2.40
N SER A 65 6.52 -9.35 2.09
CA SER A 65 7.42 -9.33 0.93
C SER A 65 6.61 -9.58 -0.33
N MET A 66 6.64 -8.64 -1.26
CA MET A 66 5.89 -8.73 -2.50
C MET A 66 6.85 -8.86 -3.68
N ASN A 67 6.74 -9.97 -4.41
CA ASN A 67 7.56 -10.26 -5.57
C ASN A 67 6.69 -10.48 -6.80
N GLY A 68 7.32 -10.41 -7.99
CA GLY A 68 6.65 -10.75 -9.23
C GLY A 68 5.77 -9.67 -9.81
N ILE A 69 5.85 -8.44 -9.30
CA ILE A 69 5.14 -7.30 -9.87
C ILE A 69 6.08 -6.57 -10.82
N LYS A 70 5.70 -6.51 -12.09
CA LYS A 70 6.44 -5.75 -13.09
C LYS A 70 6.54 -4.29 -12.65
N ASN A 71 7.69 -3.69 -12.83
CA ASN A 71 7.99 -2.30 -12.48
C ASN A 71 8.11 -2.03 -10.98
N LEU A 72 8.14 -3.09 -10.14
CA LEU A 72 8.55 -3.00 -8.75
C LEU A 72 9.90 -3.70 -8.58
N PRO A 73 10.82 -3.14 -7.77
CA PRO A 73 12.01 -3.89 -7.39
C PRO A 73 11.64 -5.19 -6.71
N GLU A 74 12.43 -6.25 -6.94
CA GLU A 74 12.32 -7.46 -6.13
C GLU A 74 12.63 -7.09 -4.68
N ASP A 75 12.12 -7.87 -3.74
CA ASP A 75 12.25 -7.61 -2.31
C ASP A 75 11.53 -6.35 -1.84
N SER A 76 10.53 -5.91 -2.59
CA SER A 76 9.64 -4.84 -2.12
C SER A 76 8.84 -5.33 -0.92
N ILE A 77 8.79 -4.51 0.12
CA ILE A 77 8.12 -4.86 1.38
C ILE A 77 6.96 -3.90 1.60
N VAL A 78 5.76 -4.47 1.81
CA VAL A 78 4.59 -3.72 2.21
C VAL A 78 4.62 -3.55 3.73
N LEU A 79 4.47 -2.32 4.20
CA LEU A 79 4.57 -1.98 5.62
C LEU A 79 3.16 -1.79 6.19
N LEU A 80 2.57 -2.88 6.69
CA LEU A 80 1.20 -2.84 7.22
C LEU A 80 1.09 -2.14 8.58
N GLU A 81 2.20 -1.81 9.22
CA GLU A 81 2.19 -0.97 10.42
C GLU A 81 2.22 0.54 10.09
N GLN A 82 2.39 0.89 8.81
CA GLN A 82 2.49 2.29 8.35
C GLN A 82 1.27 2.70 7.51
N ILE A 83 0.15 2.04 7.71
CA ILE A 83 -1.08 2.35 6.96
C ILE A 83 -1.46 3.80 7.18
N LYS A 84 -1.87 4.46 6.12
CA LYS A 84 -2.29 5.85 6.18
C LYS A 84 -3.35 6.17 5.14
N THR A 85 -4.06 7.25 5.38
CA THR A 85 -4.99 7.81 4.41
C THR A 85 -4.29 8.91 3.63
N ILE A 86 -4.37 8.84 2.31
CA ILE A 86 -3.81 9.88 1.45
C ILE A 86 -4.89 10.45 0.54
N ASP A 87 -4.77 11.72 0.20
CA ASP A 87 -5.61 12.33 -0.83
C ASP A 87 -5.21 11.76 -2.20
N LYS A 88 -6.18 11.54 -3.07
CA LYS A 88 -5.94 11.06 -4.43
C LYS A 88 -4.97 11.95 -5.21
N CYS A 89 -4.90 13.25 -4.88
CA CYS A 89 -3.96 14.16 -5.54
C CYS A 89 -2.48 13.80 -5.31
N ARG A 90 -2.20 12.96 -4.31
CA ARG A 90 -0.82 12.51 -4.04
C ARG A 90 -0.37 11.40 -4.97
N VAL A 91 -1.29 10.77 -5.68
CA VAL A 91 -0.98 9.67 -6.61
C VAL A 91 -0.35 10.23 -7.87
N ARG A 92 0.76 9.61 -8.29
CA ARG A 92 1.50 10.04 -9.49
C ARG A 92 1.19 9.18 -10.70
N TYR A 93 1.33 7.87 -10.58
CA TYR A 93 1.04 6.96 -11.70
C TYR A 93 0.80 5.53 -11.19
N TYR A 94 0.15 4.76 -12.04
CA TYR A 94 -0.14 3.36 -11.78
C TYR A 94 1.08 2.49 -12.03
N ILE A 95 1.35 1.53 -11.14
CA ILE A 95 2.46 0.59 -11.27
C ILE A 95 1.95 -0.80 -11.67
N GLY A 96 0.93 -1.31 -10.99
CA GLY A 96 0.42 -2.65 -11.19
C GLY A 96 -0.60 -3.02 -10.14
N LYS A 97 -0.83 -4.31 -9.95
CA LYS A 97 -1.77 -4.77 -8.92
C LYS A 97 -1.32 -6.09 -8.32
N ALA A 98 -1.69 -6.29 -7.07
CA ALA A 98 -1.46 -7.54 -6.38
C ALA A 98 -2.43 -8.62 -6.88
N SER A 99 -1.99 -9.87 -6.86
CA SER A 99 -2.86 -11.01 -7.15
C SER A 99 -3.82 -11.26 -5.99
N VAL A 100 -4.84 -12.06 -6.25
CA VAL A 100 -5.79 -12.50 -5.20
C VAL A 100 -5.04 -13.20 -4.05
N LYS A 101 -4.07 -14.04 -4.39
CA LYS A 101 -3.25 -14.74 -3.38
C LYS A 101 -2.45 -13.74 -2.54
N GLN A 102 -1.81 -12.78 -3.20
CA GLN A 102 -1.03 -11.77 -2.51
C GLN A 102 -1.92 -10.91 -1.59
N MET A 103 -3.12 -10.55 -2.03
CA MET A 103 -4.05 -9.80 -1.20
C MET A 103 -4.48 -10.58 0.03
N LYS A 104 -4.69 -11.88 -0.06
CA LYS A 104 -5.01 -12.72 1.09
C LYS A 104 -3.87 -12.73 2.12
N GLU A 105 -2.63 -12.82 1.63
CA GLU A 105 -1.45 -12.80 2.48
C GLU A 105 -1.24 -11.43 3.13
N ILE A 106 -1.50 -10.35 2.39
CA ILE A 106 -1.48 -8.99 2.92
C ILE A 106 -2.54 -8.83 4.02
N GLU A 107 -3.73 -9.39 3.82
CA GLU A 107 -4.80 -9.32 4.82
C GLU A 107 -4.42 -9.98 6.14
N GLU A 108 -3.63 -11.06 6.10
CA GLU A 108 -3.13 -11.68 7.33
C GLU A 108 -2.21 -10.72 8.10
N ALA A 109 -1.27 -10.08 7.41
CA ALA A 109 -0.40 -9.10 8.03
C ALA A 109 -1.18 -7.89 8.53
N LEU A 110 -2.23 -7.50 7.81
CA LEU A 110 -3.11 -6.40 8.20
C LEU A 110 -3.86 -6.72 9.50
N ARG A 111 -4.38 -7.95 9.63
CA ARG A 111 -5.05 -8.38 10.87
C ARG A 111 -4.10 -8.32 12.06
N ILE A 112 -2.86 -8.75 11.87
CA ILE A 112 -1.82 -8.67 12.91
C ILE A 112 -1.58 -7.22 13.29
N SER A 113 -1.40 -6.35 12.29
CA SER A 113 -1.14 -4.93 12.51
C SER A 113 -2.25 -4.26 13.33
N PHE A 114 -3.50 -4.64 13.07
CA PHE A 114 -4.66 -4.06 13.76
C PHE A 114 -5.03 -4.80 15.04
N GLY A 115 -4.34 -5.89 15.37
CA GLY A 115 -4.68 -6.69 16.54
C GLY A 115 -6.00 -7.44 16.40
N MET A 116 -6.44 -7.70 15.17
CA MET A 116 -7.69 -8.39 14.90
C MET A 116 -7.48 -9.90 14.95
N LYS A 117 -8.41 -10.60 15.58
CA LYS A 117 -8.36 -12.06 15.65
C LYS A 117 -8.71 -12.65 14.28
N PHE A 118 -8.06 -13.77 13.94
CA PHE A 118 -8.47 -14.58 12.80
C PHE A 118 -9.81 -15.26 13.09
N PRO A 119 -10.66 -15.42 12.07
CA PRO A 119 -11.93 -16.13 12.23
C PRO A 119 -11.73 -17.60 12.54
#